data_1dac47e373ec47d16e07ae6a906b3346
#
_entry.id   1dac47e373ec47d16e07ae6a906b3346
#
_cell.length_a   1.000
_cell.length_b   1.000
_cell.length_c   1.000
_cell.angle_alpha   90.00
_cell.angle_beta   90.00
_cell.angle_gamma   90.00
#
_symmetry.space_group_name_H-M   'P 1'
#
loop_
_entity.id
_entity.type
_entity.pdbx_description
1 polymer ?
#
loop_
_entity_poly.entity_id
_entity_poly.type
_entity_poly.pdbx_seq_one_letter_code
_entity_poly.pdbx_strand_id
1 'polypeptide(L)'
;MSLTLDDLDQAGLFADVEPAEGGGGQSDKRLLEYYRVGAYKAFLHQAVFARKNIIISGATGSGKTTLSKALTHHIPQSERIITIEDTPELVVPQPNHVRLFYSKGVQGLAKVGVKELLESCLRMRPDRILLQELRDGTAFYYIRNVNSGHPGSITTVHADSARLAFEQLTLLVKESEGGGDLDRHDIHEMLTAAVDIIVQCKRIDGRFRVSEVYYRYAAGGGNNGRVAPF
;
A
#
# COMPACT_ATOMS: atom_id res chain seq x y z
N MET A 1 26.30 -24.23 12.95
CA MET A 1 26.36 -23.41 14.18
C MET A 1 24.98 -22.83 14.41
N SER A 2 24.39 -23.01 15.58
CA SER A 2 23.16 -22.30 15.94
C SER A 2 23.58 -20.97 16.56
N LEU A 3 23.01 -19.86 16.07
CA LEU A 3 23.21 -18.53 16.67
C LEU A 3 22.54 -18.50 18.05
N THR A 4 23.22 -17.91 19.03
CA THR A 4 22.66 -17.65 20.35
C THR A 4 21.91 -16.32 20.38
N LEU A 5 21.13 -16.06 21.45
CA LEU A 5 20.49 -14.75 21.64
C LEU A 5 21.52 -13.62 21.78
N ASP A 6 22.70 -13.91 22.42
CA ASP A 6 23.75 -12.93 22.53
C ASP A 6 24.37 -12.58 21.17
N ASP A 7 24.56 -13.54 20.29
CA ASP A 7 25.02 -13.30 18.92
C ASP A 7 24.03 -12.43 18.14
N LEU A 8 22.74 -12.64 18.35
CA LEU A 8 21.66 -11.87 17.70
C LEU A 8 21.56 -10.44 18.28
N ASP A 9 21.76 -10.27 19.57
CA ASP A 9 21.80 -8.95 20.23
C ASP A 9 23.01 -8.14 19.75
N GLN A 10 24.20 -8.75 19.71
CA GLN A 10 25.41 -8.13 19.15
C GLN A 10 25.26 -7.77 17.68
N ALA A 11 24.47 -8.54 16.92
CA ALA A 11 24.10 -8.24 15.54
C ALA A 11 23.00 -7.16 15.42
N GLY A 12 22.51 -6.62 16.52
CA GLY A 12 21.50 -5.57 16.55
C GLY A 12 20.06 -6.05 16.39
N LEU A 13 19.78 -7.33 16.68
CA LEU A 13 18.41 -7.86 16.54
C LEU A 13 17.39 -7.13 17.40
N PHE A 14 17.81 -6.64 18.56
CA PHE A 14 16.96 -5.92 19.52
C PHE A 14 17.19 -4.40 19.52
N ALA A 15 18.03 -3.89 18.61
CA ALA A 15 18.12 -2.47 18.37
C ALA A 15 16.78 -1.98 17.81
N ASP A 16 16.31 -0.83 18.26
CA ASP A 16 15.09 -0.19 17.78
C ASP A 16 13.79 -0.97 18.03
N VAL A 17 13.74 -1.80 19.08
CA VAL A 17 12.47 -2.43 19.51
C VAL A 17 11.50 -1.36 19.97
N GLU A 18 10.39 -1.21 19.25
CA GLU A 18 9.29 -0.32 19.63
C GLU A 18 8.25 -1.12 20.46
N PRO A 19 7.72 -0.55 21.56
CA PRO A 19 6.61 -1.17 22.29
C PRO A 19 5.40 -1.34 21.39
N ALA A 20 4.74 -2.48 21.47
CA ALA A 20 3.55 -2.79 20.67
C ALA A 20 2.35 -1.85 20.94
N GLU A 21 2.34 -1.17 22.10
CA GLU A 21 1.31 -0.23 22.49
C GLU A 21 1.80 1.21 22.36
N GLY A 22 1.15 1.98 21.49
CA GLY A 22 1.25 3.44 21.43
C GLY A 22 1.82 3.98 20.13
N GLY A 23 0.97 4.54 19.37
CA GLY A 23 1.09 5.40 18.19
C GLY A 23 2.46 5.67 17.62
N GLY A 24 2.65 5.19 16.42
CA GLY A 24 3.62 5.60 15.41
C GLY A 24 5.05 5.90 15.88
N GLY A 25 6.03 5.20 15.30
CA GLY A 25 7.45 5.44 15.52
C GLY A 25 7.90 6.88 15.18
N GLN A 26 9.18 7.16 15.34
CA GLN A 26 9.74 8.49 15.05
C GLN A 26 9.47 8.96 13.62
N SER A 27 9.40 8.03 12.66
CA SER A 27 9.01 8.31 11.27
C SER A 27 7.57 8.84 11.15
N ASP A 28 6.64 8.30 11.97
CA ASP A 28 5.24 8.72 11.94
C ASP A 28 5.03 10.10 12.57
N LYS A 29 5.81 10.45 13.59
CA LYS A 29 5.82 11.81 14.17
C LYS A 29 6.20 12.84 13.10
N ARG A 30 7.28 12.58 12.36
CA ARG A 30 7.73 13.45 11.27
C ARG A 30 6.72 13.55 10.13
N LEU A 31 6.10 12.42 9.76
CA LEU A 31 5.02 12.39 8.77
C LEU A 31 3.83 13.23 9.22
N LEU A 32 3.44 13.11 10.50
CA LEU A 32 2.34 13.88 11.07
C LEU A 32 2.62 15.39 11.07
N GLU A 33 3.85 15.81 11.30
CA GLU A 33 4.28 17.20 11.19
C GLU A 33 4.09 17.72 9.75
N TYR A 34 4.63 17.03 8.74
CA TYR A 34 4.44 17.41 7.35
C TYR A 34 2.97 17.44 6.93
N TYR A 35 2.18 16.47 7.40
CA TYR A 35 0.75 16.41 7.12
C TYR A 35 0.01 17.63 7.69
N ARG A 36 0.26 17.99 8.96
CA ARG A 36 -0.40 19.09 9.67
C ARG A 36 -0.11 20.46 9.05
N VAL A 37 1.08 20.66 8.52
CA VAL A 37 1.45 21.93 7.86
C VAL A 37 1.12 21.94 6.37
N GLY A 38 0.47 20.90 5.84
CA GLY A 38 0.09 20.79 4.43
C GLY A 38 1.27 20.60 3.47
N ALA A 39 2.45 20.22 3.95
CA ALA A 39 3.65 19.98 3.14
C ALA A 39 3.57 18.60 2.43
N TYR A 40 2.51 18.38 1.64
CA TYR A 40 2.18 17.06 1.08
C TYR A 40 3.25 16.47 0.17
N LYS A 41 4.04 17.27 -0.53
CA LYS A 41 5.19 16.78 -1.32
C LYS A 41 6.23 16.13 -0.42
N ALA A 42 6.63 16.79 0.67
CA ALA A 42 7.58 16.26 1.64
C ALA A 42 6.99 15.07 2.40
N PHE A 43 5.71 15.14 2.75
CA PHE A 43 4.97 14.05 3.36
C PHE A 43 5.02 12.77 2.51
N LEU A 44 4.64 12.83 1.24
CA LEU A 44 4.62 11.67 0.35
C LEU A 44 6.04 11.13 0.09
N HIS A 45 7.02 12.00 -0.08
CA HIS A 45 8.42 11.59 -0.21
C HIS A 45 8.88 10.80 1.03
N GLN A 46 8.65 11.34 2.23
CA GLN A 46 9.01 10.68 3.49
C GLN A 46 8.20 9.40 3.70
N ALA A 47 6.93 9.35 3.29
CA ALA A 47 6.08 8.17 3.39
C ALA A 47 6.63 6.99 2.56
N VAL A 48 7.14 7.26 1.35
CA VAL A 48 7.80 6.24 0.52
C VAL A 48 9.04 5.70 1.23
N PHE A 49 9.89 6.58 1.78
CA PHE A 49 11.07 6.16 2.55
C PHE A 49 10.72 5.35 3.79
N ALA A 50 9.68 5.75 4.52
CA ALA A 50 9.18 5.07 5.72
C ALA A 50 8.38 3.79 5.39
N ARG A 51 8.38 3.34 4.14
CA ARG A 51 7.68 2.13 3.67
C ARG A 51 6.19 2.13 4.03
N LYS A 52 5.51 3.28 3.93
CA LYS A 52 4.07 3.35 4.16
C LYS A 52 3.31 2.75 2.97
N ASN A 53 2.22 2.06 3.28
CA ASN A 53 1.30 1.52 2.28
C ASN A 53 0.42 2.64 1.74
N ILE A 54 0.60 2.99 0.48
CA ILE A 54 -0.04 4.14 -0.17
C ILE A 54 -1.02 3.65 -1.23
N ILE A 55 -2.26 4.07 -1.13
CA ILE A 55 -3.29 3.87 -2.16
C ILE A 55 -3.57 5.20 -2.85
N ILE A 56 -3.47 5.21 -4.17
CA ILE A 56 -3.83 6.36 -4.98
C ILE A 56 -5.22 6.12 -5.56
N SER A 57 -6.17 6.93 -5.16
CA SER A 57 -7.57 6.85 -5.53
C SER A 57 -7.95 7.91 -6.55
N GLY A 58 -8.93 7.63 -7.39
CA GLY A 58 -9.50 8.60 -8.34
C GLY A 58 -10.14 7.94 -9.55
N ALA A 59 -10.91 8.71 -10.30
CA ALA A 59 -11.55 8.27 -11.55
C ALA A 59 -10.51 7.95 -12.64
N THR A 60 -10.97 7.33 -13.73
CA THR A 60 -10.15 7.15 -14.94
C THR A 60 -9.68 8.50 -15.47
N GLY A 61 -8.39 8.60 -15.82
CA GLY A 61 -7.80 9.84 -16.32
C GLY A 61 -7.59 10.94 -15.28
N SER A 62 -7.66 10.62 -13.96
CA SER A 62 -7.41 11.58 -12.87
C SER A 62 -5.92 11.80 -12.53
N GLY A 63 -5.01 11.05 -13.16
CA GLY A 63 -3.57 11.15 -12.93
C GLY A 63 -3.00 10.15 -11.92
N LYS A 64 -3.77 9.13 -11.48
CA LYS A 64 -3.31 8.09 -10.55
C LYS A 64 -2.00 7.43 -10.98
N THR A 65 -1.95 6.94 -12.22
CA THR A 65 -0.77 6.26 -12.77
C THR A 65 0.44 7.21 -12.83
N THR A 66 0.23 8.49 -13.13
CA THR A 66 1.30 9.50 -13.15
C THR A 66 1.87 9.70 -11.75
N LEU A 67 1.01 9.84 -10.74
CA LEU A 67 1.45 9.99 -9.34
C LEU A 67 2.13 8.71 -8.84
N SER A 68 1.58 7.52 -9.16
CA SER A 68 2.18 6.24 -8.80
C SER A 68 3.60 6.11 -9.35
N LYS A 69 3.80 6.41 -10.63
CA LYS A 69 5.14 6.42 -11.25
C LYS A 69 6.09 7.39 -10.55
N ALA A 70 5.62 8.61 -10.26
CA ALA A 70 6.43 9.62 -9.55
C ALA A 70 6.86 9.14 -8.15
N LEU A 71 5.95 8.53 -7.39
CA LEU A 71 6.28 7.97 -6.07
C LEU A 71 7.24 6.78 -6.16
N THR A 72 7.08 5.92 -7.16
CA THR A 72 7.98 4.77 -7.39
C THR A 72 9.43 5.22 -7.61
N HIS A 73 9.65 6.37 -8.26
CA HIS A 73 10.99 6.95 -8.42
C HIS A 73 11.67 7.34 -7.10
N HIS A 74 10.91 7.56 -6.03
CA HIS A 74 11.45 7.88 -4.71
C HIS A 74 11.79 6.66 -3.86
N ILE A 75 11.47 5.45 -4.31
CA ILE A 75 11.90 4.22 -3.65
C ILE A 75 13.43 4.11 -3.74
N PRO A 76 14.14 3.77 -2.64
CA PRO A 76 15.59 3.62 -2.65
C PRO A 76 16.11 2.69 -3.75
N GLN A 77 17.19 3.06 -4.42
CA GLN A 77 17.78 2.30 -5.52
C GLN A 77 18.33 0.93 -5.10
N SER A 78 18.59 0.74 -3.80
CA SER A 78 19.08 -0.51 -3.22
C SER A 78 17.98 -1.55 -3.01
N GLU A 79 16.70 -1.15 -3.06
CA GLU A 79 15.58 -2.04 -2.80
C GLU A 79 15.26 -2.93 -4.00
N ARG A 80 14.89 -4.19 -3.68
CA ARG A 80 14.38 -5.16 -4.65
C ARG A 80 12.87 -4.99 -4.81
N ILE A 81 12.44 -4.64 -6.01
CA ILE A 81 11.03 -4.37 -6.33
C ILE A 81 10.46 -5.50 -7.18
N ILE A 82 9.29 -5.99 -6.81
CA ILE A 82 8.50 -6.86 -7.70
C ILE A 82 7.21 -6.13 -8.03
N THR A 83 6.89 -6.02 -9.32
CA THR A 83 5.61 -5.49 -9.78
C THR A 83 4.70 -6.60 -10.27
N ILE A 84 3.40 -6.47 -10.02
CA ILE A 84 2.35 -7.33 -10.56
C ILE A 84 1.39 -6.45 -11.34
N GLU A 85 1.29 -6.69 -12.63
CA GLU A 85 0.61 -5.84 -13.60
C GLU A 85 -0.23 -6.70 -14.56
N ASP A 86 -1.35 -6.16 -15.05
CA ASP A 86 -2.03 -6.76 -16.20
C ASP A 86 -1.55 -6.16 -17.53
N THR A 87 -1.09 -4.93 -17.49
CA THR A 87 -0.54 -4.19 -18.62
C THR A 87 0.74 -3.47 -18.17
N PRO A 88 1.80 -3.43 -18.97
CA PRO A 88 3.10 -2.88 -18.57
C PRO A 88 3.06 -1.34 -18.47
N GLU A 89 2.50 -0.81 -17.39
CA GLU A 89 2.37 0.64 -17.18
C GLU A 89 3.35 1.20 -16.15
N LEU A 90 3.74 0.42 -15.14
CA LEU A 90 4.64 0.91 -14.11
C LEU A 90 6.06 1.11 -14.68
N VAL A 91 6.70 2.19 -14.25
CA VAL A 91 8.11 2.47 -14.54
C VAL A 91 8.87 2.33 -13.24
N VAL A 92 9.76 1.35 -13.16
CA VAL A 92 10.56 1.02 -11.99
C VAL A 92 12.03 1.29 -12.31
N PRO A 93 12.61 2.40 -11.80
CA PRO A 93 13.99 2.77 -12.09
C PRO A 93 15.04 2.00 -11.27
N GLN A 94 14.59 1.25 -10.24
CA GLN A 94 15.47 0.47 -9.40
C GLN A 94 16.12 -0.67 -10.23
N PRO A 95 17.45 -0.87 -10.15
CA PRO A 95 18.15 -1.87 -10.97
C PRO A 95 17.75 -3.31 -10.61
N ASN A 96 17.41 -3.57 -9.35
CA ASN A 96 16.96 -4.87 -8.89
C ASN A 96 15.43 -4.94 -8.88
N HIS A 97 14.84 -5.17 -10.05
CA HIS A 97 13.39 -5.33 -10.15
C HIS A 97 12.98 -6.51 -11.02
N VAL A 98 11.80 -7.06 -10.73
CA VAL A 98 11.14 -8.11 -11.51
C VAL A 98 9.72 -7.67 -11.81
N ARG A 99 9.29 -7.83 -13.06
CA ARG A 99 7.94 -7.53 -13.51
C ARG A 99 7.20 -8.83 -13.80
N LEU A 100 6.08 -9.03 -13.14
CA LEU A 100 5.20 -10.16 -13.34
C LEU A 100 3.88 -9.69 -13.95
N PHE A 101 3.41 -10.44 -14.94
CA PHE A 101 2.19 -10.10 -15.67
C PHE A 101 1.18 -11.22 -15.52
N TYR A 102 -0.09 -10.85 -15.30
CA TYR A 102 -1.22 -11.77 -15.33
C TYR A 102 -2.17 -11.44 -16.47
N SER A 103 -2.84 -12.46 -16.98
CA SER A 103 -3.84 -12.29 -18.04
C SER A 103 -5.22 -12.14 -17.45
N LYS A 104 -5.98 -11.16 -17.92
CA LYS A 104 -7.41 -11.06 -17.67
C LYS A 104 -8.16 -12.07 -18.55
N GLY A 105 -8.88 -12.99 -17.90
CA GLY A 105 -9.70 -13.95 -18.61
C GLY A 105 -8.96 -15.18 -19.14
N VAL A 106 -9.69 -16.04 -19.84
CA VAL A 106 -9.25 -17.37 -20.30
C VAL A 106 -8.33 -17.34 -21.54
N GLN A 107 -7.92 -16.15 -21.98
CA GLN A 107 -7.13 -15.97 -23.21
C GLN A 107 -5.62 -15.93 -22.89
N GLY A 108 -4.98 -17.07 -22.88
CA GLY A 108 -3.53 -17.21 -22.79
C GLY A 108 -3.09 -18.61 -22.43
N LEU A 109 -1.86 -19.01 -22.84
CA LEU A 109 -1.27 -20.32 -22.53
C LEU A 109 -0.95 -20.49 -21.04
N ALA A 110 -0.74 -19.39 -20.29
CA ALA A 110 -0.50 -19.42 -18.85
C ALA A 110 -1.68 -18.80 -18.11
N LYS A 111 -2.49 -19.64 -17.47
CA LYS A 111 -3.61 -19.23 -16.60
C LYS A 111 -3.11 -18.91 -15.18
N VAL A 112 -2.21 -17.93 -15.04
CA VAL A 112 -1.67 -17.55 -13.74
C VAL A 112 -2.39 -16.28 -13.29
N GLY A 113 -3.08 -16.38 -12.15
CA GLY A 113 -3.79 -15.27 -11.53
C GLY A 113 -2.89 -14.44 -10.59
N VAL A 114 -3.44 -13.33 -10.10
CA VAL A 114 -2.72 -12.45 -9.15
C VAL A 114 -2.36 -13.19 -7.85
N LYS A 115 -3.20 -14.11 -7.39
CA LYS A 115 -2.97 -14.93 -6.20
C LYS A 115 -1.66 -15.71 -6.30
N GLU A 116 -1.52 -16.49 -7.36
CA GLU A 116 -0.35 -17.34 -7.60
C GLU A 116 0.92 -16.49 -7.77
N LEU A 117 0.81 -15.33 -8.39
CA LEU A 117 1.93 -14.40 -8.53
C LEU A 117 2.35 -13.83 -7.18
N LEU A 118 1.40 -13.39 -6.34
CA LEU A 118 1.69 -12.90 -4.98
C LEU A 118 2.34 -13.97 -4.11
N GLU A 119 1.82 -15.20 -4.12
CA GLU A 119 2.42 -16.32 -3.39
C GLU A 119 3.86 -16.62 -3.87
N SER A 120 4.11 -16.50 -5.17
CA SER A 120 5.45 -16.67 -5.74
C SER A 120 6.39 -15.53 -5.34
N CYS A 121 5.89 -14.28 -5.29
CA CYS A 121 6.67 -13.12 -4.87
C CYS A 121 7.27 -13.27 -3.48
N LEU A 122 6.53 -13.86 -2.51
CA LEU A 122 7.00 -14.05 -1.14
C LEU A 122 8.29 -14.90 -1.06
N ARG A 123 8.52 -15.78 -2.04
CA ARG A 123 9.74 -16.61 -2.15
C ARG A 123 10.89 -15.93 -2.87
N MET A 124 10.63 -14.79 -3.51
CA MET A 124 11.62 -14.04 -4.30
C MET A 124 12.38 -13.00 -3.48
N ARG A 125 12.12 -12.91 -2.15
CA ARG A 125 12.71 -11.93 -1.22
C ARG A 125 12.60 -10.49 -1.71
N PRO A 126 11.39 -9.97 -1.99
CA PRO A 126 11.22 -8.57 -2.33
C PRO A 126 11.36 -7.68 -1.09
N ASP A 127 11.87 -6.48 -1.30
CA ASP A 127 11.72 -5.40 -0.31
C ASP A 127 10.33 -4.78 -0.40
N ARG A 128 9.79 -4.67 -1.64
CA ARG A 128 8.41 -4.22 -1.89
C ARG A 128 7.76 -5.02 -3.01
N ILE A 129 6.44 -5.19 -2.88
CA ILE A 129 5.59 -5.69 -3.95
C ILE A 129 4.61 -4.58 -4.33
N LEU A 130 4.64 -4.16 -5.60
CA LEU A 130 3.78 -3.12 -6.14
C LEU A 130 2.70 -3.77 -7.01
N LEU A 131 1.45 -3.67 -6.60
CA LEU A 131 0.31 -4.00 -7.45
C LEU A 131 -0.09 -2.75 -8.25
N GLN A 132 -0.24 -2.90 -9.56
CA GLN A 132 -0.62 -1.79 -10.43
C GLN A 132 -1.96 -1.19 -10.03
N GLU A 133 -2.97 -2.02 -9.82
CA GLU A 133 -4.32 -1.60 -9.48
C GLU A 133 -5.05 -2.66 -8.65
N LEU A 134 -5.81 -2.21 -7.66
CA LEU A 134 -6.72 -3.06 -6.90
C LEU A 134 -8.09 -3.09 -7.59
N ARG A 135 -8.45 -4.27 -8.07
CA ARG A 135 -9.74 -4.57 -8.67
C ARG A 135 -10.08 -6.03 -8.46
N ASP A 136 -11.33 -6.38 -8.62
CA ASP A 136 -11.82 -7.73 -8.41
C ASP A 136 -11.34 -8.27 -7.04
N GLY A 137 -11.18 -9.55 -6.89
CA GLY A 137 -10.69 -10.16 -5.65
C GLY A 137 -9.22 -9.85 -5.27
N THR A 138 -8.48 -9.02 -6.03
CA THR A 138 -7.06 -8.73 -5.77
C THR A 138 -6.85 -7.97 -4.47
N ALA A 139 -7.84 -7.20 -4.01
CA ALA A 139 -7.76 -6.41 -2.77
C ALA A 139 -7.53 -7.30 -1.53
N PHE A 140 -8.12 -8.49 -1.48
CA PHE A 140 -7.90 -9.46 -0.39
C PHE A 140 -6.44 -9.92 -0.32
N TYR A 141 -5.87 -10.27 -1.45
CA TYR A 141 -4.46 -10.70 -1.53
C TYR A 141 -3.50 -9.56 -1.25
N TYR A 142 -3.86 -8.32 -1.63
CA TYR A 142 -3.11 -7.12 -1.27
C TYR A 142 -2.98 -6.97 0.25
N ILE A 143 -4.11 -7.03 0.98
CA ILE A 143 -4.10 -6.92 2.44
C ILE A 143 -3.21 -7.99 3.07
N ARG A 144 -3.35 -9.24 2.64
CA ARG A 144 -2.51 -10.33 3.13
C ARG A 144 -1.03 -10.10 2.88
N ASN A 145 -0.69 -9.55 1.71
CA ASN A 145 0.69 -9.28 1.33
C ASN A 145 1.33 -8.19 2.19
N VAL A 146 0.68 -7.04 2.35
CA VAL A 146 1.21 -5.94 3.17
C VAL A 146 1.31 -6.30 4.64
N ASN A 147 0.44 -7.18 5.14
CA ASN A 147 0.48 -7.71 6.50
C ASN A 147 1.52 -8.84 6.68
N SER A 148 2.07 -9.38 5.59
CA SER A 148 3.06 -10.48 5.64
C SER A 148 4.51 -10.00 5.69
N GLY A 149 4.76 -8.76 6.11
CA GLY A 149 6.12 -8.22 6.26
C GLY A 149 6.69 -7.55 5.00
N HIS A 150 5.84 -7.20 4.03
CA HIS A 150 6.23 -6.46 2.82
C HIS A 150 5.54 -5.09 2.75
N PRO A 151 5.82 -4.16 3.71
CA PRO A 151 5.25 -2.82 3.71
C PRO A 151 5.83 -1.95 2.61
N GLY A 152 5.17 -0.82 2.33
CA GLY A 152 5.62 0.15 1.33
C GLY A 152 5.07 -0.11 -0.06
N SER A 153 3.94 -0.82 -0.15
CA SER A 153 3.21 -0.99 -1.40
C SER A 153 2.63 0.35 -1.86
N ILE A 154 2.70 0.59 -3.17
CA ILE A 154 2.06 1.71 -3.85
C ILE A 154 1.12 1.12 -4.89
N THR A 155 -0.16 1.37 -4.78
CA THR A 155 -1.19 0.82 -5.67
C THR A 155 -2.27 1.83 -5.98
N THR A 156 -3.17 1.52 -6.89
CA THR A 156 -4.27 2.41 -7.27
C THR A 156 -5.63 1.74 -7.09
N VAL A 157 -6.67 2.55 -6.90
CA VAL A 157 -8.07 2.12 -6.83
C VAL A 157 -8.98 3.16 -7.47
N HIS A 158 -10.12 2.73 -7.99
CA HIS A 158 -11.15 3.64 -8.49
C HIS A 158 -12.14 4.01 -7.38
N ALA A 159 -12.07 5.25 -6.91
CA ALA A 159 -13.08 5.84 -6.01
C ALA A 159 -13.05 7.38 -6.09
N ASP A 160 -14.07 8.05 -5.56
CA ASP A 160 -14.23 9.51 -5.65
C ASP A 160 -13.81 10.27 -4.38
N SER A 161 -13.45 9.56 -3.32
CA SER A 161 -12.89 10.11 -2.07
C SER A 161 -12.11 9.06 -1.32
N ALA A 162 -11.31 9.44 -0.32
CA ALA A 162 -10.59 8.50 0.54
C ALA A 162 -11.56 7.57 1.29
N ARG A 163 -12.71 8.09 1.77
CA ARG A 163 -13.74 7.27 2.39
C ARG A 163 -14.31 6.23 1.43
N LEU A 164 -14.69 6.66 0.22
CA LEU A 164 -15.23 5.74 -0.79
C LEU A 164 -14.18 4.74 -1.27
N ALA A 165 -12.87 5.06 -1.17
CA ALA A 165 -11.82 4.09 -1.44
C ALA A 165 -11.85 2.92 -0.45
N PHE A 166 -12.05 3.17 0.84
CA PHE A 166 -12.23 2.09 1.82
C PHE A 166 -13.48 1.26 1.54
N GLU A 167 -14.60 1.90 1.17
CA GLU A 167 -15.83 1.20 0.79
C GLU A 167 -15.62 0.32 -0.44
N GLN A 168 -14.96 0.87 -1.47
CA GLN A 168 -14.65 0.13 -2.70
C GLN A 168 -13.73 -1.07 -2.39
N LEU A 169 -12.71 -0.87 -1.59
CA LEU A 169 -11.80 -1.96 -1.18
C LEU A 169 -12.55 -3.04 -0.40
N THR A 170 -13.49 -2.65 0.47
CA THR A 170 -14.34 -3.59 1.21
C THR A 170 -15.17 -4.45 0.25
N LEU A 171 -15.76 -3.84 -0.78
CA LEU A 171 -16.50 -4.58 -1.82
C LEU A 171 -15.59 -5.54 -2.58
N LEU A 172 -14.42 -5.07 -3.03
CA LEU A 172 -13.45 -5.90 -3.74
C LEU A 172 -12.95 -7.10 -2.90
N VAL A 173 -12.80 -6.92 -1.59
CA VAL A 173 -12.47 -8.04 -0.68
C VAL A 173 -13.62 -9.04 -0.61
N LYS A 174 -14.87 -8.56 -0.51
CA LYS A 174 -16.06 -9.43 -0.49
C LYS A 174 -16.25 -10.25 -1.78
N GLU A 175 -15.80 -9.75 -2.91
CA GLU A 175 -15.84 -10.44 -4.21
C GLU A 175 -14.77 -11.54 -4.34
N SER A 176 -13.79 -11.60 -3.43
CA SER A 176 -12.74 -12.63 -3.46
C SER A 176 -13.20 -13.95 -2.86
N GLU A 177 -12.65 -15.08 -3.35
CA GLU A 177 -12.89 -16.39 -2.78
C GLU A 177 -12.61 -16.51 -1.27
N GLY A 178 -11.62 -15.76 -0.77
CA GLY A 178 -11.23 -15.78 0.64
C GLY A 178 -11.87 -14.72 1.51
N GLY A 179 -12.58 -13.75 0.92
CA GLY A 179 -13.17 -12.61 1.63
C GLY A 179 -14.70 -12.65 1.70
N GLY A 180 -15.34 -13.53 0.94
CA GLY A 180 -16.79 -13.60 0.84
C GLY A 180 -17.51 -13.80 2.16
N ASP A 181 -16.95 -14.65 3.04
CA ASP A 181 -17.53 -15.01 4.34
C ASP A 181 -17.15 -14.04 5.47
N LEU A 182 -16.18 -13.14 5.25
CA LEU A 182 -15.75 -12.17 6.27
C LEU A 182 -16.85 -11.13 6.52
N ASP A 183 -17.02 -10.71 7.77
CA ASP A 183 -17.89 -9.59 8.09
C ASP A 183 -17.35 -8.29 7.50
N ARG A 184 -18.27 -7.39 7.13
CA ARG A 184 -17.89 -6.09 6.55
C ARG A 184 -17.08 -5.22 7.51
N HIS A 185 -17.38 -5.31 8.80
CA HIS A 185 -16.68 -4.59 9.85
C HIS A 185 -15.25 -5.10 9.99
N ASP A 186 -15.05 -6.43 10.01
CA ASP A 186 -13.74 -7.06 10.10
C ASP A 186 -12.85 -6.69 8.90
N ILE A 187 -13.44 -6.68 7.69
CA ILE A 187 -12.74 -6.25 6.48
C ILE A 187 -12.30 -4.78 6.62
N HIS A 188 -13.19 -3.92 7.11
CA HIS A 188 -12.87 -2.51 7.29
C HIS A 188 -11.74 -2.30 8.32
N GLU A 189 -11.75 -3.02 9.42
CA GLU A 189 -10.66 -3.00 10.40
C GLU A 189 -9.34 -3.48 9.80
N MET A 190 -9.37 -4.59 9.05
CA MET A 190 -8.18 -5.09 8.34
C MET A 190 -7.62 -4.06 7.35
N LEU A 191 -8.50 -3.39 6.61
CA LEU A 191 -8.11 -2.35 5.65
C LEU A 191 -7.49 -1.14 6.34
N THR A 192 -8.12 -0.65 7.42
CA THR A 192 -7.60 0.50 8.19
C THR A 192 -6.29 0.19 8.90
N ALA A 193 -6.05 -1.08 9.24
CA ALA A 193 -4.76 -1.54 9.77
C ALA A 193 -3.68 -1.65 8.68
N ALA A 194 -4.05 -2.03 7.45
CA ALA A 194 -3.11 -2.27 6.35
C ALA A 194 -2.76 -1.02 5.54
N VAL A 195 -3.69 -0.05 5.44
CA VAL A 195 -3.55 1.16 4.61
C VAL A 195 -3.13 2.33 5.47
N ASP A 196 -1.95 2.87 5.23
CA ASP A 196 -1.45 4.03 5.96
C ASP A 196 -1.95 5.35 5.37
N ILE A 197 -1.96 5.45 4.03
CA ILE A 197 -2.23 6.68 3.30
C ILE A 197 -3.15 6.40 2.11
N ILE A 198 -4.16 7.26 1.92
CA ILE A 198 -4.91 7.35 0.66
C ILE A 198 -4.73 8.75 0.08
N VAL A 199 -4.36 8.82 -1.19
CA VAL A 199 -4.20 10.07 -1.94
C VAL A 199 -5.28 10.14 -3.00
N GLN A 200 -6.22 11.05 -2.87
CA GLN A 200 -7.31 11.24 -3.84
C GLN A 200 -6.88 12.16 -4.97
N CYS A 201 -6.89 11.65 -6.18
CA CYS A 201 -6.60 12.38 -7.41
C CYS A 201 -7.88 12.76 -8.14
N LYS A 202 -7.98 14.02 -8.56
CA LYS A 202 -9.08 14.53 -9.38
C LYS A 202 -8.54 15.34 -10.55
N ARG A 203 -9.35 15.44 -11.60
CA ARG A 203 -9.14 16.41 -12.67
C ARG A 203 -10.10 17.57 -12.46
N ILE A 204 -9.57 18.76 -12.14
CA ILE A 204 -10.31 19.97 -11.86
C ILE A 204 -9.85 21.04 -12.86
N ASP A 205 -10.76 21.61 -13.62
CA ASP A 205 -10.48 22.61 -14.67
C ASP A 205 -9.38 22.16 -15.66
N GLY A 206 -9.45 20.88 -16.06
CA GLY A 206 -8.50 20.28 -16.99
C GLY A 206 -7.12 19.91 -16.39
N ARG A 207 -6.86 20.26 -15.12
CA ARG A 207 -5.59 20.02 -14.42
C ARG A 207 -5.69 18.87 -13.43
N PHE A 208 -4.62 18.08 -13.33
CA PHE A 208 -4.50 17.07 -12.29
C PHE A 208 -4.27 17.70 -10.92
N ARG A 209 -5.03 17.28 -9.93
CA ARG A 209 -4.95 17.76 -8.54
C ARG A 209 -5.03 16.61 -7.56
N VAL A 210 -4.27 16.71 -6.48
CA VAL A 210 -4.55 15.96 -5.25
C VAL A 210 -5.61 16.76 -4.51
N SER A 211 -6.79 16.18 -4.31
CA SER A 211 -7.93 16.85 -3.67
C SER A 211 -8.08 16.48 -2.21
N GLU A 212 -7.56 15.33 -1.79
CA GLU A 212 -7.68 14.83 -0.43
C GLU A 212 -6.49 13.91 -0.12
N VAL A 213 -6.01 13.93 1.11
CA VAL A 213 -5.01 12.99 1.63
C VAL A 213 -5.50 12.48 2.97
N TYR A 214 -5.77 11.19 3.05
CA TYR A 214 -5.99 10.49 4.30
C TYR A 214 -4.65 9.99 4.85
N TYR A 215 -4.44 10.15 6.15
CA TYR A 215 -3.32 9.56 6.86
C TYR A 215 -3.82 8.97 8.19
N ARG A 216 -3.63 7.67 8.39
CA ARG A 216 -4.23 6.92 9.52
C ARG A 216 -3.90 7.53 10.90
N TYR A 217 -2.71 8.07 11.09
CA TYR A 217 -2.28 8.67 12.35
C TYR A 217 -2.75 10.12 12.54
N ALA A 218 -3.25 10.76 11.50
CA ALA A 218 -3.86 12.09 11.61
C ALA A 218 -5.29 12.03 12.13
N ALA A 219 -6.01 10.94 11.85
CA ALA A 219 -7.37 10.71 12.33
C ALA A 219 -7.46 10.37 13.84
N GLY A 220 -6.34 9.98 14.47
CA GLY A 220 -6.26 9.55 15.87
C GLY A 220 -5.97 10.65 16.90
N GLY A 221 -5.98 11.92 16.54
CA GLY A 221 -5.71 13.06 17.44
C GLY A 221 -6.87 13.45 18.40
N GLY A 222 -7.89 12.64 18.54
CA GLY A 222 -8.97 12.81 19.48
C GLY A 222 -9.72 11.50 19.70
N ASN A 223 -9.44 10.88 20.84
CA ASN A 223 -10.23 9.83 21.48
C ASN A 223 -10.49 8.55 20.67
N ASN A 224 -9.82 7.46 21.09
CA ASN A 224 -10.19 6.07 20.79
C ASN A 224 -10.70 5.77 19.38
N GLY A 225 -9.83 5.26 18.51
CA GLY A 225 -10.10 4.28 17.44
C GLY A 225 -11.45 4.22 16.71
N ARG A 226 -12.27 5.24 16.85
CA ARG A 226 -13.51 5.41 16.11
C ARG A 226 -13.29 6.47 15.04
N VAL A 227 -13.07 6.00 13.83
CA VAL A 227 -13.58 6.76 12.68
C VAL A 227 -15.01 7.12 13.07
N ALA A 228 -15.34 8.42 13.13
CA ALA A 228 -16.70 8.84 13.43
C ALA A 228 -17.65 8.02 12.56
N PRO A 229 -18.72 7.45 13.11
CA PRO A 229 -19.71 6.77 12.29
C PRO A 229 -20.27 7.82 11.33
N PHE A 230 -20.11 7.56 10.05
CA PHE A 230 -20.71 8.33 8.96
C PHE A 230 -22.16 7.98 8.81
#